data_726d02c91a41d10c23096cd526364659
#
_entry.id   726d02c91a41d10c23096cd526364659
#
_cell.length_a   1.000
_cell.length_b   1.000
_cell.length_c   1.000
_cell.angle_alpha   90.00
_cell.angle_beta   90.00
_cell.angle_gamma   90.00
#
_symmetry.space_group_name_H-M   'P 1'
#
loop_
_entity.id
_entity.type
_entity.pdbx_description
1 polymer ?
#
loop_
_entity_poly.entity_id
_entity_poly.type
_entity_poly.pdbx_seq_one_letter_code
_entity_poly.pdbx_strand_id
1 'polypeptide(L)'
;MLERLWYGKSGWRWALAPLALLFALVSGGRRFTYRRGWLSRYRASLPVIVVGNISVGGNGKTPVVVWLVEQLQARGWRPGVVSRGYGGKAPHYPYRLGVTSTTAQAGDEPVLIARRCGCPVVVAPKRADAVRLLEQSGEVDIIITDDGLQHYALARDLELVVVDGVRRFGNGCLLPMGPLREPMTRLKRVDAIICNGGTPAQGEYPMALVAAAPRRVCDDAPLEAPLAGPVDALAGIGHPPRFFATLTGLGYELVQSVGYADHQAFDRDELLAR
;
A
#
# COMPACT_ATOMS: atom_id res chain seq x y z
N MET A 1 8.92 7.54 -17.86
CA MET A 1 9.98 8.58 -17.75
C MET A 1 10.55 8.66 -16.34
N LEU A 2 9.74 8.84 -15.30
CA LEU A 2 10.18 8.94 -13.88
C LEU A 2 10.96 7.72 -13.38
N GLU A 3 10.56 6.51 -13.75
CA GLU A 3 11.27 5.29 -13.33
C GLU A 3 12.72 5.26 -13.83
N ARG A 4 12.98 5.71 -15.05
CA ARG A 4 14.35 5.81 -15.58
C ARG A 4 15.21 6.84 -14.83
N LEU A 5 14.58 7.89 -14.29
CA LEU A 5 15.27 8.90 -13.46
C LEU A 5 15.57 8.36 -12.06
N TRP A 6 14.67 7.60 -11.47
CA TRP A 6 14.76 7.14 -10.10
C TRP A 6 15.58 5.85 -9.94
N TYR A 7 15.49 4.94 -10.93
CA TYR A 7 16.15 3.62 -10.89
C TYR A 7 17.25 3.47 -11.96
N GLY A 8 17.37 4.42 -12.89
CA GLY A 8 18.42 4.45 -13.92
C GLY A 8 19.58 5.37 -13.57
N LYS A 9 20.58 5.42 -14.47
CA LYS A 9 21.78 6.26 -14.35
C LYS A 9 21.64 7.64 -15.04
N SER A 10 20.45 8.17 -15.23
CA SER A 10 20.22 9.41 -15.97
C SER A 10 20.76 10.63 -15.21
N GLY A 11 21.58 11.44 -15.87
CA GLY A 11 22.09 12.70 -15.32
C GLY A 11 21.02 13.80 -15.18
N TRP A 12 19.92 13.70 -15.92
CA TRP A 12 18.80 14.66 -15.87
C TRP A 12 18.15 14.81 -14.49
N ARG A 13 18.35 13.84 -13.60
CA ARG A 13 17.88 13.92 -12.22
C ARG A 13 18.37 15.15 -11.48
N TRP A 14 19.57 15.65 -11.81
CA TRP A 14 20.15 16.82 -11.14
C TRP A 14 19.39 18.12 -11.42
N ALA A 15 18.70 18.24 -12.55
CA ALA A 15 17.81 19.37 -12.81
C ALA A 15 16.65 19.46 -11.80
N LEU A 16 16.30 18.35 -11.15
CA LEU A 16 15.26 18.29 -10.10
C LEU A 16 15.81 18.54 -8.68
N ALA A 17 17.12 18.75 -8.53
CA ALA A 17 17.73 18.92 -7.21
C ALA A 17 17.17 20.11 -6.41
N PRO A 18 16.91 21.31 -6.99
CA PRO A 18 16.30 22.42 -6.24
C PRO A 18 14.91 22.07 -5.69
N LEU A 19 14.08 21.35 -6.48
CA LEU A 19 12.75 20.91 -6.04
C LEU A 19 12.84 19.84 -4.96
N ALA A 20 13.82 18.94 -5.06
CA ALA A 20 14.05 17.93 -4.02
C ALA A 20 14.52 18.56 -2.70
N LEU A 21 15.33 19.62 -2.77
CA LEU A 21 15.74 20.40 -1.58
C LEU A 21 14.52 21.09 -0.94
N LEU A 22 13.69 21.73 -1.75
CA LEU A 22 12.43 22.34 -1.26
C LEU A 22 11.53 21.29 -0.59
N PHE A 23 11.33 20.14 -1.23
CA PHE A 23 10.58 19.02 -0.66
C PHE A 23 11.20 18.53 0.67
N ALA A 24 12.52 18.43 0.73
CA ALA A 24 13.25 18.04 1.94
C ALA A 24 13.01 19.02 3.09
N LEU A 25 13.08 20.33 2.80
CA LEU A 25 12.85 21.40 3.79
C LEU A 25 11.41 21.38 4.30
N VAL A 26 10.41 21.31 3.42
CA VAL A 26 8.98 21.30 3.78
C VAL A 26 8.63 20.04 4.55
N SER A 27 8.99 18.86 4.02
CA SER A 27 8.68 17.57 4.66
C SER A 27 9.47 17.38 5.96
N GLY A 28 10.72 17.82 5.99
CA GLY A 28 11.57 17.83 7.19
C GLY A 28 11.07 18.78 8.26
N GLY A 29 10.73 20.01 7.88
CA GLY A 29 10.12 21.01 8.76
C GLY A 29 8.83 20.51 9.39
N ARG A 30 7.90 19.96 8.58
CA ARG A 30 6.66 19.37 9.09
C ARG A 30 6.94 18.22 10.08
N ARG A 31 7.89 17.35 9.80
CA ARG A 31 8.30 16.28 10.71
C ARG A 31 8.85 16.83 12.02
N PHE A 32 9.68 17.88 11.94
CA PHE A 32 10.27 18.53 13.08
C PHE A 32 9.20 19.16 14.00
N THR A 33 8.21 19.87 13.43
CA THR A 33 7.13 20.51 14.22
C THR A 33 6.31 19.47 14.98
N TYR A 34 5.97 18.31 14.35
CA TYR A 34 5.31 17.23 15.08
C TYR A 34 6.18 16.60 16.16
N ARG A 35 7.50 16.47 15.94
CA ARG A 35 8.42 15.92 16.95
C ARG A 35 8.58 16.82 18.15
N ARG A 36 8.60 18.14 17.94
CA ARG A 36 8.68 19.14 19.01
C ARG A 36 7.37 19.36 19.73
N GLY A 37 6.29 18.72 19.29
CA GLY A 37 4.96 18.90 19.88
C GLY A 37 4.29 20.22 19.51
N TRP A 38 4.83 20.98 18.54
CA TRP A 38 4.22 22.24 18.09
C TRP A 38 2.92 22.01 17.32
N LEU A 39 2.76 20.85 16.70
CA LEU A 39 1.52 20.40 16.08
C LEU A 39 0.94 19.26 16.93
N SER A 40 -0.34 19.34 17.21
CA SER A 40 -1.07 18.35 17.98
C SER A 40 -1.17 17.03 17.23
N ARG A 41 -1.07 15.91 17.98
CA ARG A 41 -1.31 14.56 17.48
C ARG A 41 -2.56 14.01 18.15
N TYR A 42 -3.38 13.38 17.36
CA TYR A 42 -4.47 12.59 17.92
C TYR A 42 -3.89 11.29 18.47
N ARG A 43 -4.11 11.01 19.74
CA ARG A 43 -3.77 9.75 20.40
C ARG A 43 -5.06 8.95 20.58
N ALA A 44 -5.12 7.79 19.94
CA ALA A 44 -6.21 6.85 20.12
C ALA A 44 -6.16 6.21 21.51
N SER A 45 -7.30 5.78 22.02
CA SER A 45 -7.41 4.93 23.20
C SER A 45 -7.01 3.48 22.91
N LEU A 46 -7.15 3.07 21.65
CA LEU A 46 -6.76 1.76 21.15
C LEU A 46 -5.33 1.76 20.60
N PRO A 47 -4.63 0.62 20.63
CA PRO A 47 -3.33 0.47 19.98
C PRO A 47 -3.40 0.76 18.48
N VAL A 48 -2.42 1.49 17.96
CA VAL A 48 -2.34 1.86 16.54
C VAL A 48 -1.05 1.34 15.92
N ILE A 49 -1.20 0.46 14.93
CA ILE A 49 -0.10 -0.04 14.10
C ILE A 49 -0.13 0.70 12.76
N VAL A 50 0.99 1.29 12.40
CA VAL A 50 1.14 1.95 11.10
C VAL A 50 1.92 1.05 10.16
N VAL A 51 1.31 0.68 9.04
CA VAL A 51 1.99 0.07 7.90
C VAL A 51 2.20 1.14 6.84
N GLY A 52 3.43 1.24 6.35
CA GLY A 52 3.75 2.26 5.35
C GLY A 52 5.07 1.99 4.63
N ASN A 53 5.52 2.96 3.86
CA ASN A 53 6.81 2.93 3.19
C ASN A 53 7.45 4.31 3.16
N ILE A 54 8.72 4.38 2.83
CA ILE A 54 9.47 5.64 2.66
C ILE A 54 9.67 6.01 1.19
N SER A 55 9.26 5.18 0.23
CA SER A 55 9.39 5.42 -1.21
C SER A 55 8.02 5.46 -1.89
N VAL A 56 7.94 6.03 -3.08
CA VAL A 56 6.75 5.98 -3.93
C VAL A 56 6.69 4.64 -4.67
N GLY A 57 5.47 4.14 -4.92
CA GLY A 57 5.21 2.93 -5.71
C GLY A 57 4.66 1.77 -4.88
N GLY A 58 4.29 0.71 -5.58
CA GLY A 58 3.74 -0.51 -5.01
C GLY A 58 4.82 -1.37 -4.33
N ASN A 59 5.03 -1.17 -3.03
CA ASN A 59 6.03 -1.92 -2.26
C ASN A 59 5.44 -3.17 -1.59
N GLY A 60 4.13 -3.41 -1.72
CA GLY A 60 3.45 -4.53 -1.08
C GLY A 60 2.92 -4.23 0.33
N LYS A 61 2.56 -2.97 0.62
CA LYS A 61 1.94 -2.58 1.90
C LYS A 61 0.62 -3.29 2.15
N THR A 62 -0.28 -3.25 1.19
CA THR A 62 -1.62 -3.83 1.31
C THR A 62 -1.60 -5.33 1.63
N PRO A 63 -0.78 -6.17 1.00
CA PRO A 63 -0.58 -7.55 1.44
C PRO A 63 -0.10 -7.70 2.89
N VAL A 64 0.77 -6.80 3.37
CA VAL A 64 1.21 -6.81 4.78
C VAL A 64 0.06 -6.44 5.70
N VAL A 65 -0.77 -5.45 5.34
CA VAL A 65 -1.97 -5.08 6.11
C VAL A 65 -2.93 -6.27 6.19
N VAL A 66 -3.22 -6.92 5.05
CA VAL A 66 -4.09 -8.10 5.01
C VAL A 66 -3.55 -9.21 5.91
N TRP A 67 -2.27 -9.58 5.74
CA TRP A 67 -1.62 -10.59 6.57
C TRP A 67 -1.69 -10.25 8.06
N LEU A 68 -1.42 -8.99 8.42
CA LEU A 68 -1.44 -8.53 9.81
C LEU A 68 -2.85 -8.63 10.41
N VAL A 69 -3.88 -8.23 9.65
CA VAL A 69 -5.29 -8.38 10.05
C VAL A 69 -5.62 -9.85 10.29
N GLU A 70 -5.32 -10.73 9.33
CA GLU A 70 -5.57 -12.17 9.43
C GLU A 70 -4.84 -12.79 10.66
N GLN A 71 -3.58 -12.39 10.91
CA GLN A 71 -2.80 -12.87 12.06
C GLN A 71 -3.34 -12.38 13.41
N LEU A 72 -3.85 -11.15 13.46
CA LEU A 72 -4.48 -10.62 14.67
C LEU A 72 -5.83 -11.28 14.94
N GLN A 73 -6.66 -11.45 13.91
CA GLN A 73 -7.94 -12.17 14.03
C GLN A 73 -7.75 -13.61 14.50
N ALA A 74 -6.75 -14.33 13.96
CA ALA A 74 -6.42 -15.68 14.38
C ALA A 74 -6.00 -15.78 15.87
N ARG A 75 -5.58 -14.66 16.48
CA ARG A 75 -5.22 -14.54 17.91
C ARG A 75 -6.35 -13.95 18.77
N GLY A 76 -7.54 -13.79 18.21
CA GLY A 76 -8.72 -13.31 18.93
C GLY A 76 -8.84 -11.78 19.02
N TRP A 77 -7.96 -11.01 18.34
CA TRP A 77 -8.10 -9.57 18.23
C TRP A 77 -9.18 -9.20 17.21
N ARG A 78 -9.79 -8.04 17.41
CA ARG A 78 -10.76 -7.45 16.48
C ARG A 78 -10.14 -6.22 15.80
N PRO A 79 -9.33 -6.42 14.73
CA PRO A 79 -8.67 -5.31 14.06
C PRO A 79 -9.64 -4.47 13.24
N GLY A 80 -9.43 -3.14 13.23
CA GLY A 80 -10.03 -2.22 12.28
C GLY A 80 -8.96 -1.57 11.42
N VAL A 81 -9.28 -1.31 10.15
CA VAL A 81 -8.32 -0.72 9.21
C VAL A 81 -8.72 0.70 8.84
N VAL A 82 -7.73 1.59 8.81
CA VAL A 82 -7.89 2.98 8.39
C VAL A 82 -7.00 3.24 7.19
N SER A 83 -7.59 3.75 6.10
CA SER A 83 -6.89 4.14 4.90
C SER A 83 -7.27 5.55 4.44
N ARG A 84 -6.56 6.08 3.45
CA ARG A 84 -6.88 7.37 2.82
C ARG A 84 -8.07 7.28 1.88
N GLY A 85 -8.27 6.12 1.26
CA GLY A 85 -9.18 5.98 0.15
C GLY A 85 -8.63 6.65 -1.11
N TYR A 86 -7.35 6.40 -1.42
CA TYR A 86 -6.72 6.96 -2.62
C TYR A 86 -7.50 6.51 -3.87
N GLY A 87 -7.74 7.44 -4.80
CA GLY A 87 -8.55 7.20 -6.01
C GLY A 87 -10.07 7.20 -5.77
N GLY A 88 -10.54 7.03 -4.53
CA GLY A 88 -11.95 7.06 -4.18
C GLY A 88 -12.50 8.46 -3.90
N LYS A 89 -13.80 8.62 -4.11
CA LYS A 89 -14.58 9.82 -3.76
C LYS A 89 -15.80 9.39 -2.97
N ALA A 90 -15.63 9.30 -1.64
CA ALA A 90 -16.74 8.92 -0.76
C ALA A 90 -17.79 10.04 -0.66
N PRO A 91 -19.07 9.69 -0.41
CA PRO A 91 -20.14 10.68 -0.26
C PRO A 91 -19.94 11.61 0.94
N HIS A 92 -19.23 11.14 1.97
CA HIS A 92 -18.83 11.90 3.15
C HIS A 92 -17.55 11.33 3.77
N TYR A 93 -16.92 12.08 4.68
CA TYR A 93 -15.77 11.59 5.44
C TYR A 93 -15.97 11.88 6.93
N PRO A 94 -15.54 10.98 7.84
CA PRO A 94 -15.02 9.63 7.57
C PRO A 94 -16.08 8.72 6.93
N TYR A 95 -15.67 7.82 6.05
CA TYR A 95 -16.56 6.89 5.37
C TYR A 95 -16.21 5.45 5.76
N ARG A 96 -17.14 4.78 6.43
CA ARG A 96 -17.05 3.36 6.75
C ARG A 96 -17.53 2.54 5.56
N LEU A 97 -16.72 1.59 5.13
CA LEU A 97 -17.08 0.70 4.04
C LEU A 97 -18.19 -0.27 4.49
N GLY A 98 -19.21 -0.41 3.66
CA GLY A 98 -20.24 -1.43 3.73
C GLY A 98 -20.07 -2.48 2.63
N VAL A 99 -20.93 -3.49 2.63
CA VAL A 99 -20.91 -4.60 1.65
C VAL A 99 -21.01 -4.10 0.21
N THR A 100 -21.76 -3.03 -0.02
CA THR A 100 -22.01 -2.43 -1.35
C THR A 100 -21.02 -1.33 -1.70
N SER A 101 -20.03 -1.02 -0.86
CA SER A 101 -19.05 0.02 -1.15
C SER A 101 -18.23 -0.32 -2.38
N THR A 102 -18.09 0.66 -3.27
CA THR A 102 -17.37 0.50 -4.53
C THR A 102 -15.96 1.09 -4.47
N THR A 103 -15.10 0.67 -5.39
CA THR A 103 -13.75 1.24 -5.54
C THR A 103 -13.79 2.72 -5.91
N ALA A 104 -14.81 3.15 -6.66
CA ALA A 104 -15.04 4.57 -6.97
C ALA A 104 -15.30 5.42 -5.72
N GLN A 105 -15.88 4.83 -4.67
CA GLN A 105 -16.15 5.53 -3.40
C GLN A 105 -14.95 5.48 -2.44
N ALA A 106 -14.34 4.33 -2.29
CA ALA A 106 -13.37 4.10 -1.21
C ALA A 106 -11.93 3.88 -1.68
N GLY A 107 -11.71 3.69 -2.98
CA GLY A 107 -10.42 3.25 -3.54
C GLY A 107 -10.27 1.73 -3.55
N ASP A 108 -9.35 1.23 -4.34
CA ASP A 108 -9.16 -0.21 -4.58
C ASP A 108 -8.66 -0.95 -3.35
N GLU A 109 -7.62 -0.42 -2.72
CA GLU A 109 -6.97 -1.07 -1.58
C GLU A 109 -7.91 -1.24 -0.37
N PRO A 110 -8.67 -0.21 0.08
CA PRO A 110 -9.63 -0.38 1.18
C PRO A 110 -10.74 -1.37 0.88
N VAL A 111 -11.26 -1.40 -0.35
CA VAL A 111 -12.28 -2.37 -0.77
C VAL A 111 -11.73 -3.78 -0.77
N LEU A 112 -10.51 -3.98 -1.27
CA LEU A 112 -9.82 -5.26 -1.22
C LEU A 112 -9.65 -5.76 0.22
N ILE A 113 -9.15 -4.92 1.12
CA ILE A 113 -8.95 -5.26 2.54
C ILE A 113 -10.29 -5.64 3.19
N ALA A 114 -11.34 -4.82 2.98
CA ALA A 114 -12.65 -5.07 3.57
C ALA A 114 -13.24 -6.41 3.13
N ARG A 115 -13.18 -6.70 1.82
CA ARG A 115 -13.70 -7.96 1.26
C ARG A 115 -12.91 -9.18 1.71
N ARG A 116 -11.58 -9.06 1.75
CA ARG A 116 -10.72 -10.20 2.09
C ARG A 116 -10.71 -10.50 3.57
N CYS A 117 -10.66 -9.49 4.41
CA CYS A 117 -10.47 -9.68 5.85
C CYS A 117 -11.79 -9.70 6.64
N GLY A 118 -12.89 -9.21 6.06
CA GLY A 118 -14.18 -9.10 6.78
C GLY A 118 -14.13 -8.18 8.00
N CYS A 119 -13.11 -7.33 8.12
CA CYS A 119 -12.95 -6.41 9.25
C CYS A 119 -13.54 -5.02 8.93
N PRO A 120 -13.87 -4.19 9.95
CA PRO A 120 -14.24 -2.81 9.74
C PRO A 120 -13.13 -2.01 9.05
N VAL A 121 -13.45 -1.35 7.93
CA VAL A 121 -12.52 -0.47 7.19
C VAL A 121 -13.15 0.91 7.07
N VAL A 122 -12.37 1.94 7.40
CA VAL A 122 -12.79 3.34 7.32
C VAL A 122 -11.78 4.15 6.51
N VAL A 123 -12.28 4.94 5.58
CA VAL A 123 -11.45 5.86 4.80
C VAL A 123 -11.71 7.31 5.18
N ALA A 124 -10.63 8.08 5.31
CA ALA A 124 -10.69 9.52 5.50
C ALA A 124 -9.37 10.20 5.11
N PRO A 125 -9.38 11.42 4.55
CA PRO A 125 -8.19 12.24 4.34
C PRO A 125 -7.46 12.53 5.67
N LYS A 126 -8.21 12.85 6.74
CA LYS A 126 -7.71 12.98 8.11
C LYS A 126 -7.88 11.63 8.83
N ARG A 127 -6.78 10.87 8.95
CA ARG A 127 -6.82 9.53 9.60
C ARG A 127 -7.39 9.55 11.02
N ALA A 128 -7.17 10.65 11.76
CA ALA A 128 -7.71 10.79 13.11
C ALA A 128 -9.24 10.69 13.15
N ASP A 129 -9.94 11.18 12.12
CA ASP A 129 -11.40 11.11 12.08
C ASP A 129 -11.88 9.69 11.83
N ALA A 130 -11.19 8.94 10.96
CA ALA A 130 -11.46 7.52 10.73
C ALA A 130 -11.18 6.67 11.99
N VAL A 131 -10.09 6.98 12.70
CA VAL A 131 -9.75 6.32 13.96
C VAL A 131 -10.84 6.56 15.01
N ARG A 132 -11.29 7.80 15.19
CA ARG A 132 -12.40 8.12 16.13
C ARG A 132 -13.68 7.35 15.81
N LEU A 133 -14.01 7.22 14.53
CA LEU A 133 -15.20 6.47 14.14
C LEU A 133 -15.08 4.98 14.51
N LEU A 134 -13.90 4.39 14.34
CA LEU A 134 -13.65 3.00 14.76
C LEU A 134 -13.68 2.85 16.28
N GLU A 135 -13.09 3.78 17.04
CA GLU A 135 -13.13 3.76 18.51
C GLU A 135 -14.56 3.84 19.03
N GLN A 136 -15.37 4.75 18.46
CA GLN A 136 -16.76 4.96 18.85
C GLN A 136 -17.66 3.74 18.53
N SER A 137 -17.30 2.94 17.54
CA SER A 137 -18.08 1.75 17.19
C SER A 137 -18.05 0.66 18.25
N GLY A 138 -16.98 0.58 19.07
CA GLY A 138 -16.78 -0.48 20.05
C GLY A 138 -16.53 -1.88 19.43
N GLU A 139 -16.45 -1.96 18.11
CA GLU A 139 -16.30 -3.22 17.38
C GLU A 139 -14.85 -3.69 17.27
N VAL A 140 -13.89 -2.79 17.45
CA VAL A 140 -12.46 -3.04 17.26
C VAL A 140 -11.71 -2.82 18.58
N ASP A 141 -10.57 -3.49 18.73
CA ASP A 141 -9.67 -3.35 19.89
C ASP A 141 -8.22 -3.01 19.46
N ILE A 142 -7.95 -3.01 18.17
CA ILE A 142 -6.68 -2.59 17.58
C ILE A 142 -6.91 -1.96 16.20
N ILE A 143 -6.13 -0.94 15.89
CA ILE A 143 -6.24 -0.18 14.63
C ILE A 143 -4.98 -0.34 13.80
N ILE A 144 -5.15 -0.66 12.51
CA ILE A 144 -4.07 -0.74 11.54
C ILE A 144 -4.28 0.38 10.52
N THR A 145 -3.23 1.13 10.19
CA THR A 145 -3.31 2.13 9.13
C THR A 145 -2.57 1.67 7.89
N ASP A 146 -3.24 1.71 6.74
CA ASP A 146 -2.63 1.50 5.44
C ASP A 146 -2.08 2.83 4.88
N ASP A 147 -0.81 2.80 4.43
CA ASP A 147 -0.03 3.96 3.97
C ASP A 147 -0.06 5.17 4.94
N GLY A 148 0.10 4.86 6.24
CA GLY A 148 -0.02 5.85 7.31
C GLY A 148 1.30 6.50 7.76
N LEU A 149 2.47 6.11 7.25
CA LEU A 149 3.77 6.47 7.80
C LEU A 149 4.00 7.99 7.85
N GLN A 150 3.61 8.73 6.80
CA GLN A 150 3.73 10.18 6.71
C GLN A 150 2.59 10.95 7.40
N HIS A 151 1.61 10.24 8.00
CA HIS A 151 0.48 10.89 8.68
C HIS A 151 0.81 11.17 10.14
N TYR A 152 1.72 12.12 10.41
CA TYR A 152 2.25 12.44 11.73
C TYR A 152 1.21 13.01 12.72
N ALA A 153 0.06 13.45 12.23
CA ALA A 153 -1.06 13.91 13.07
C ALA A 153 -1.73 12.79 13.87
N LEU A 154 -1.47 11.51 13.52
CA LEU A 154 -1.92 10.35 14.28
C LEU A 154 -0.74 9.79 15.10
N ALA A 155 -0.90 9.71 16.42
CA ALA A 155 0.01 8.98 17.27
C ALA A 155 -0.09 7.47 16.97
N ARG A 156 0.98 6.76 17.16
CA ARG A 156 1.09 5.33 16.83
C ARG A 156 1.94 4.62 17.87
N ASP A 157 1.68 3.35 18.03
CA ASP A 157 2.39 2.48 18.98
C ASP A 157 3.44 1.64 18.27
N LEU A 158 3.18 1.20 17.03
CA LEU A 158 4.13 0.47 16.19
C LEU A 158 4.16 1.02 14.77
N GLU A 159 5.34 0.99 14.15
CA GLU A 159 5.58 1.37 12.76
C GLU A 159 6.25 0.25 11.99
N LEU A 160 5.56 -0.31 11.03
CA LEU A 160 6.06 -1.33 10.10
C LEU A 160 6.33 -0.68 8.74
N VAL A 161 7.55 -0.78 8.25
CA VAL A 161 7.92 -0.23 6.94
C VAL A 161 8.13 -1.36 5.95
N VAL A 162 7.43 -1.28 4.83
CA VAL A 162 7.58 -2.24 3.73
C VAL A 162 8.52 -1.68 2.69
N VAL A 163 9.52 -2.46 2.32
CA VAL A 163 10.54 -2.12 1.32
C VAL A 163 10.44 -3.13 0.18
N ASP A 164 10.46 -2.64 -1.06
CA ASP A 164 10.63 -3.50 -2.23
C ASP A 164 12.08 -3.99 -2.27
N GLY A 165 12.29 -5.29 -2.09
CA GLY A 165 13.63 -5.90 -1.99
C GLY A 165 14.43 -5.88 -3.29
N VAL A 166 13.76 -5.67 -4.45
CA VAL A 166 14.40 -5.59 -5.77
C VAL A 166 14.75 -4.13 -6.10
N ARG A 167 13.76 -3.23 -6.05
CA ARG A 167 13.94 -1.82 -6.40
C ARG A 167 14.62 -1.01 -5.29
N ARG A 168 14.54 -1.50 -4.07
CA ARG A 168 15.08 -0.84 -2.88
C ARG A 168 14.68 0.64 -2.82
N PHE A 169 15.65 1.51 -2.68
CA PHE A 169 15.47 2.95 -2.52
C PHE A 169 15.84 3.74 -3.77
N GLY A 170 15.99 3.04 -4.91
CA GLY A 170 16.40 3.65 -6.17
C GLY A 170 17.73 4.40 -6.05
N ASN A 171 17.78 5.65 -6.51
CA ASN A 171 18.97 6.50 -6.42
C ASN A 171 19.21 7.11 -5.01
N GLY A 172 18.38 6.77 -4.01
CA GLY A 172 18.50 7.25 -2.62
C GLY A 172 18.08 8.72 -2.40
N CYS A 173 17.58 9.40 -3.42
CA CYS A 173 17.20 10.80 -3.34
C CYS A 173 15.71 10.98 -2.98
N LEU A 174 15.40 12.13 -2.39
CA LEU A 174 14.03 12.54 -2.11
C LEU A 174 13.30 12.98 -3.39
N LEU A 175 11.97 12.94 -3.33
CA LEU A 175 11.10 13.47 -4.39
C LEU A 175 11.44 14.94 -4.72
N PRO A 176 11.35 15.33 -5.99
CA PRO A 176 11.08 14.52 -7.18
C PRO A 176 12.36 13.96 -7.83
N MET A 177 13.55 14.24 -7.31
CA MET A 177 14.85 13.79 -7.83
C MET A 177 15.02 12.26 -7.73
N GLY A 178 14.43 11.64 -6.70
CA GLY A 178 14.39 10.21 -6.44
C GLY A 178 13.04 9.76 -5.92
N PRO A 179 12.88 8.47 -5.61
CA PRO A 179 11.60 7.90 -5.22
C PRO A 179 11.24 8.15 -3.75
N LEU A 180 12.13 8.74 -2.93
CA LEU A 180 11.93 8.77 -1.50
C LEU A 180 10.98 9.89 -1.05
N ARG A 181 9.98 9.52 -0.22
CA ARG A 181 9.12 10.44 0.55
C ARG A 181 9.80 10.90 1.84
N GLU A 182 10.66 10.05 2.39
CA GLU A 182 11.44 10.29 3.60
C GLU A 182 12.87 9.75 3.45
N PRO A 183 13.88 10.36 4.11
CA PRO A 183 15.25 9.88 4.01
C PRO A 183 15.42 8.48 4.61
N MET A 184 16.37 7.71 4.11
CA MET A 184 16.67 6.34 4.59
C MET A 184 16.98 6.28 6.09
N THR A 185 17.47 7.37 6.68
CA THR A 185 17.69 7.47 8.14
C THR A 185 16.40 7.28 8.94
N ARG A 186 15.22 7.38 8.31
CA ARG A 186 13.92 7.11 8.94
C ARG A 186 13.80 5.64 9.38
N LEU A 187 14.39 4.74 8.64
CA LEU A 187 14.37 3.29 8.92
C LEU A 187 15.00 2.92 10.29
N LYS A 188 15.92 3.74 10.79
CA LYS A 188 16.53 3.52 12.12
C LYS A 188 15.57 3.78 13.30
N ARG A 189 14.35 4.20 13.04
CA ARG A 189 13.37 4.66 14.03
C ARG A 189 12.02 4.00 13.88
N VAL A 190 11.94 2.94 13.10
CA VAL A 190 10.75 2.11 12.94
C VAL A 190 10.93 0.81 13.70
N ASP A 191 9.84 0.18 14.06
CA ASP A 191 9.87 -1.02 14.88
C ASP A 191 10.24 -2.27 14.08
N ALA A 192 9.82 -2.33 12.81
CA ALA A 192 10.22 -3.39 11.90
C ALA A 192 10.27 -2.93 10.44
N ILE A 193 11.17 -3.57 9.68
CA ILE A 193 11.31 -3.38 8.24
C ILE A 193 11.02 -4.72 7.57
N ILE A 194 10.05 -4.74 6.65
CA ILE A 194 9.64 -5.92 5.91
C ILE A 194 10.13 -5.79 4.47
N CYS A 195 10.97 -6.71 4.04
CA CYS A 195 11.54 -6.76 2.70
C CYS A 195 10.68 -7.66 1.81
N ASN A 196 9.95 -7.07 0.87
CA ASN A 196 9.09 -7.78 -0.06
C ASN A 196 9.88 -8.26 -1.29
N GLY A 197 10.17 -9.55 -1.34
CA GLY A 197 11.02 -10.16 -2.36
C GLY A 197 12.48 -9.72 -2.28
N GLY A 198 13.30 -10.15 -3.25
CA GLY A 198 14.73 -9.85 -3.26
C GLY A 198 15.48 -10.39 -2.04
N THR A 199 16.64 -9.80 -1.76
CA THR A 199 17.48 -10.19 -0.61
C THR A 199 17.30 -9.18 0.52
N PRO A 200 16.83 -9.60 1.72
CA PRO A 200 16.71 -8.70 2.85
C PRO A 200 18.09 -8.23 3.34
N ALA A 201 18.18 -6.98 3.76
CA ALA A 201 19.36 -6.49 4.47
C ALA A 201 19.32 -6.95 5.94
N GLN A 202 20.46 -6.77 6.64
CA GLN A 202 20.54 -7.10 8.06
C GLN A 202 19.47 -6.33 8.87
N GLY A 203 18.69 -7.05 9.67
CA GLY A 203 17.61 -6.48 10.49
C GLY A 203 16.29 -6.29 9.73
N GLU A 204 16.17 -6.75 8.48
CA GLU A 204 14.93 -6.77 7.73
C GLU A 204 14.29 -8.17 7.77
N TYR A 205 12.98 -8.22 7.89
CA TYR A 205 12.20 -9.46 7.84
C TYR A 205 11.84 -9.79 6.39
N PRO A 206 12.17 -10.99 5.88
CA PRO A 206 11.81 -11.37 4.53
C PRO A 206 10.31 -11.58 4.40
N MET A 207 9.75 -11.16 3.27
CA MET A 207 8.38 -11.42 2.86
C MET A 207 8.36 -11.90 1.41
N ALA A 208 7.60 -12.95 1.16
CA ALA A 208 7.27 -13.40 -0.18
C ALA A 208 5.75 -13.39 -0.36
N LEU A 209 5.30 -12.92 -1.52
CA LEU A 209 3.91 -13.04 -1.91
C LEU A 209 3.68 -14.43 -2.50
N VAL A 210 2.83 -15.20 -1.85
CA VAL A 210 2.38 -16.49 -2.35
C VAL A 210 1.03 -16.28 -3.04
N ALA A 211 0.97 -16.62 -4.33
CA ALA A 211 -0.27 -16.53 -5.08
C ALA A 211 -1.27 -17.58 -4.55
N ALA A 212 -2.48 -17.14 -4.26
CA ALA A 212 -3.58 -18.05 -3.97
C ALA A 212 -4.14 -18.63 -5.29
N ALA A 213 -4.98 -19.65 -5.19
CA ALA A 213 -5.73 -20.16 -6.34
C ALA A 213 -6.50 -19.02 -7.02
N PRO A 214 -6.57 -19.00 -8.36
CA PRO A 214 -7.34 -18.02 -9.10
C PRO A 214 -8.82 -18.17 -8.77
N ARG A 215 -9.55 -17.07 -8.88
CA ARG A 215 -10.99 -17.04 -8.61
C ARG A 215 -11.71 -16.43 -9.80
N ARG A 216 -12.87 -16.97 -10.10
CA ARG A 216 -13.71 -16.47 -11.18
C ARG A 216 -14.33 -15.12 -10.77
N VAL A 217 -14.23 -14.12 -11.65
CA VAL A 217 -14.67 -12.75 -11.32
C VAL A 217 -16.18 -12.64 -11.12
N CYS A 218 -16.98 -13.46 -11.83
CA CYS A 218 -18.45 -13.34 -11.81
C CYS A 218 -19.10 -13.85 -10.51
N ASP A 219 -18.52 -14.84 -9.87
CA ASP A 219 -19.09 -15.52 -8.69
C ASP A 219 -18.09 -15.79 -7.56
N ASP A 220 -16.85 -15.32 -7.71
CA ASP A 220 -15.75 -15.53 -6.79
C ASP A 220 -15.44 -17.02 -6.49
N ALA A 221 -15.88 -17.94 -7.36
CA ALA A 221 -15.59 -19.35 -7.19
C ALA A 221 -14.10 -19.65 -7.43
N PRO A 222 -13.46 -20.48 -6.60
CA PRO A 222 -12.09 -20.89 -6.84
C PRO A 222 -11.98 -21.73 -8.13
N LEU A 223 -10.88 -21.54 -8.85
CA LEU A 223 -10.55 -22.30 -10.05
C LEU A 223 -9.36 -23.20 -9.76
N GLU A 224 -9.30 -24.34 -10.42
CA GLU A 224 -8.08 -25.16 -10.40
C GLU A 224 -6.94 -24.45 -11.13
N ALA A 225 -5.75 -24.50 -10.60
CA ALA A 225 -4.57 -23.87 -11.16
C ALA A 225 -3.51 -24.91 -11.50
N PRO A 226 -2.77 -24.73 -12.62
CA PRO A 226 -3.01 -23.74 -13.69
C PRO A 226 -4.25 -24.08 -14.50
N LEU A 227 -4.87 -23.06 -15.13
CA LEU A 227 -5.96 -23.29 -16.08
C LEU A 227 -5.44 -24.09 -17.28
N ALA A 228 -6.27 -24.98 -17.81
CA ALA A 228 -5.94 -25.73 -19.00
C ALA A 228 -5.91 -24.79 -20.24
N GLY A 229 -4.80 -24.84 -20.98
CA GLY A 229 -4.60 -24.07 -22.22
C GLY A 229 -4.03 -22.65 -21.99
N PRO A 230 -3.81 -21.94 -23.11
CA PRO A 230 -3.22 -20.60 -23.12
C PRO A 230 -4.17 -19.55 -22.55
N VAL A 231 -3.61 -18.55 -21.87
CA VAL A 231 -4.36 -17.47 -21.24
C VAL A 231 -3.82 -16.08 -21.59
N ASP A 232 -4.67 -15.10 -21.63
CA ASP A 232 -4.30 -13.69 -21.71
C ASP A 232 -4.21 -13.10 -20.31
N ALA A 233 -3.11 -12.40 -20.02
CA ALA A 233 -2.85 -11.80 -18.72
C ALA A 233 -2.95 -10.27 -18.78
N LEU A 234 -3.79 -9.68 -17.92
CA LEU A 234 -4.00 -8.26 -17.84
C LEU A 234 -3.68 -7.78 -16.43
N ALA A 235 -2.95 -6.67 -16.28
CA ALA A 235 -2.58 -6.14 -14.98
C ALA A 235 -2.56 -4.62 -14.94
N GLY A 236 -3.39 -4.02 -14.06
CA GLY A 236 -3.43 -2.58 -13.75
C GLY A 236 -2.78 -2.27 -12.40
N ILE A 237 -1.55 -2.71 -12.20
CA ILE A 237 -0.78 -2.57 -10.95
C ILE A 237 0.53 -1.83 -11.18
N GLY A 238 1.14 -1.31 -10.12
CA GLY A 238 2.37 -0.53 -10.19
C GLY A 238 3.59 -1.23 -10.81
N HIS A 239 3.59 -2.58 -10.94
CA HIS A 239 4.65 -3.33 -11.61
C HIS A 239 4.11 -4.58 -12.31
N PRO A 240 3.42 -4.44 -13.47
CA PRO A 240 2.83 -5.55 -14.23
C PRO A 240 3.78 -6.71 -14.53
N PRO A 241 5.06 -6.50 -14.90
CA PRO A 241 5.97 -7.61 -15.21
C PRO A 241 6.14 -8.63 -14.08
N ARG A 242 6.04 -8.17 -12.81
CA ARG A 242 6.12 -9.07 -11.65
C ARG A 242 4.93 -10.03 -11.59
N PHE A 243 3.74 -9.54 -11.92
CA PHE A 243 2.53 -10.35 -11.98
C PHE A 243 2.62 -11.39 -13.09
N PHE A 244 3.06 -11.01 -14.29
CA PHE A 244 3.23 -11.94 -15.41
C PHE A 244 4.28 -13.02 -15.10
N ALA A 245 5.41 -12.65 -14.49
CA ALA A 245 6.40 -13.61 -14.04
C ALA A 245 5.84 -14.59 -12.99
N THR A 246 4.95 -14.11 -12.10
CA THR A 246 4.26 -14.98 -11.13
C THR A 246 3.38 -16.00 -11.85
N LEU A 247 2.59 -15.59 -12.83
CA LEU A 247 1.73 -16.50 -13.60
C LEU A 247 2.56 -17.54 -14.34
N THR A 248 3.62 -17.14 -15.04
CA THR A 248 4.53 -18.07 -15.72
C THR A 248 5.15 -19.06 -14.73
N GLY A 249 5.58 -18.58 -13.54
CA GLY A 249 6.13 -19.43 -12.48
C GLY A 249 5.13 -20.44 -11.89
N LEU A 250 3.83 -20.15 -12.02
CA LEU A 250 2.72 -21.05 -11.63
C LEU A 250 2.33 -22.03 -12.76
N GLY A 251 2.98 -21.98 -13.91
CA GLY A 251 2.74 -22.89 -15.03
C GLY A 251 1.69 -22.41 -16.03
N TYR A 252 1.26 -21.13 -15.99
CA TYR A 252 0.35 -20.58 -17.00
C TYR A 252 1.11 -20.31 -18.30
N GLU A 253 0.52 -20.71 -19.42
CA GLU A 253 0.98 -20.35 -20.76
C GLU A 253 0.36 -19.01 -21.18
N LEU A 254 1.16 -17.95 -21.20
CA LEU A 254 0.69 -16.60 -21.52
C LEU A 254 0.79 -16.33 -23.02
N VAL A 255 -0.35 -16.09 -23.70
CA VAL A 255 -0.42 -15.64 -25.11
C VAL A 255 -0.15 -14.16 -25.18
N GLN A 256 -0.87 -13.39 -24.38
CA GLN A 256 -0.68 -11.93 -24.27
C GLN A 256 -0.46 -11.52 -22.83
N SER A 257 0.34 -10.48 -22.65
CA SER A 257 0.62 -9.87 -21.36
C SER A 257 0.47 -8.34 -21.48
N VAL A 258 -0.65 -7.79 -21.00
CA VAL A 258 -0.97 -6.38 -21.14
C VAL A 258 -0.91 -5.67 -19.79
N GLY A 259 0.03 -4.72 -19.67
CA GLY A 259 0.15 -3.86 -18.51
C GLY A 259 -0.63 -2.55 -18.70
N TYR A 260 -1.55 -2.25 -17.81
CA TYR A 260 -2.23 -0.96 -17.70
C TYR A 260 -1.54 -0.06 -16.67
N ALA A 261 -1.89 1.23 -16.68
CA ALA A 261 -1.40 2.14 -15.64
C ALA A 261 -1.92 1.73 -14.26
N ASP A 262 -1.15 2.06 -13.22
CA ASP A 262 -1.53 1.78 -11.83
C ASP A 262 -2.89 2.41 -11.52
N HIS A 263 -3.82 1.63 -10.96
CA HIS A 263 -5.22 2.00 -10.68
C HIS A 263 -6.07 2.39 -11.92
N GLN A 264 -5.64 2.06 -13.12
CA GLN A 264 -6.45 2.28 -14.32
C GLN A 264 -7.68 1.38 -14.30
N ALA A 265 -8.86 1.96 -14.53
CA ALA A 265 -10.09 1.20 -14.74
C ALA A 265 -10.00 0.42 -16.06
N PHE A 266 -10.44 -0.82 -16.05
CA PHE A 266 -10.56 -1.61 -17.27
C PHE A 266 -11.85 -1.22 -18.01
N ASP A 267 -11.73 -0.97 -19.30
CA ASP A 267 -12.90 -0.81 -20.17
C ASP A 267 -13.38 -2.18 -20.62
N ARG A 268 -14.70 -2.42 -20.46
CA ARG A 268 -15.29 -3.72 -20.78
C ARG A 268 -15.20 -4.04 -22.27
N ASP A 269 -15.44 -3.04 -23.10
CA ASP A 269 -15.49 -3.25 -24.56
C ASP A 269 -14.07 -3.47 -25.10
N GLU A 270 -13.06 -2.81 -24.53
CA GLU A 270 -11.68 -3.09 -24.81
C GLU A 270 -11.26 -4.52 -24.40
N LEU A 271 -11.74 -5.00 -23.26
CA LEU A 271 -11.45 -6.36 -22.80
C LEU A 271 -12.11 -7.43 -23.67
N LEU A 272 -13.32 -7.17 -24.17
CA LEU A 272 -14.08 -8.10 -25.02
C LEU A 272 -13.59 -8.10 -26.48
N ALA A 273 -12.92 -7.05 -26.93
CA ALA A 273 -12.35 -6.93 -28.28
C ALA A 273 -10.99 -7.64 -28.44
N ARG A 274 -10.42 -8.16 -27.38
CA ARG A 274 -9.15 -8.91 -27.32
C ARG A 274 -9.38 -10.41 -27.34
#